data_a681c2b2d9464cfa7c1e84541560fa20
#
_entry.id   a681c2b2d9464cfa7c1e84541560fa20
#
_cell.length_a   1.000
_cell.length_b   1.000
_cell.length_c   1.000
_cell.angle_alpha   90.00
_cell.angle_beta   90.00
_cell.angle_gamma   90.00
#
_symmetry.space_group_name_H-M   'P 1'
#
loop_
_entity.id
_entity.type
_entity.pdbx_description
1 polymer ?
#
loop_
_entity_poly.entity_id
_entity_poly.type
_entity_poly.pdbx_seq_one_letter_code
_entity_poly.pdbx_strand_id
1 'polypeptide(L)'
;ANELERYDEADDLLNRAREREPDAQLLVGLTRAQLLINRGDYPQARNTLEELHGLQPQHRTVLRLMQQLYVTQHDWQALCVLLPELRKERVLKDSELRDLERRAWVASLQEAGERGLNEGETALQPLTQRWQNVPSALRADPAIVAGYAAQLLRLGAEEEAEEVLRHALKQGFDATLVQLYGQVRGRDPGKQLQAAEGWLKEHPNDPGLLLTLGRLCLINKLWGKAREYLEASLSFQRSAETCAELGRLLAQLGEVERSNQLFQEGLVLLDRRTPGLPVVVAGI
;
A
#
# COMPACT_ATOMS: atom_id res chain seq x y z
N ALA A 1 19.17 -36.12 3.29
CA ALA A 1 20.55 -36.44 2.95
C ALA A 1 20.73 -36.45 1.42
N ASN A 2 20.02 -37.30 0.67
CA ASN A 2 20.22 -37.42 -0.80
C ASN A 2 20.06 -36.11 -1.62
N GLU A 3 19.23 -35.20 -1.23
CA GLU A 3 19.10 -33.92 -1.96
C GLU A 3 20.25 -32.96 -1.69
N LEU A 4 20.79 -32.93 -0.46
CA LEU A 4 21.96 -32.13 -0.09
C LEU A 4 23.21 -32.59 -0.82
N GLU A 5 23.45 -33.92 -0.88
CA GLU A 5 24.58 -34.47 -1.61
C GLU A 5 24.56 -34.14 -3.12
N ARG A 6 23.36 -34.12 -3.73
CA ARG A 6 23.20 -33.74 -5.16
C ARG A 6 23.51 -32.28 -5.41
N TYR A 7 23.25 -31.38 -4.45
CA TYR A 7 23.62 -29.96 -4.58
C TYR A 7 25.10 -29.72 -4.42
N ASP A 8 25.76 -30.45 -3.50
CA ASP A 8 27.21 -30.37 -3.30
C ASP A 8 27.99 -30.91 -4.52
N GLU A 9 27.53 -32.01 -5.14
CA GLU A 9 28.07 -32.51 -6.41
C GLU A 9 27.88 -31.51 -7.57
N ALA A 10 26.72 -30.81 -7.62
CA ALA A 10 26.47 -29.79 -8.63
C ALA A 10 27.39 -28.56 -8.45
N ASP A 11 27.63 -28.12 -7.22
CA ASP A 11 28.55 -27.03 -6.91
C ASP A 11 30.00 -27.37 -7.30
N ASP A 12 30.46 -28.61 -7.06
CA ASP A 12 31.77 -29.09 -7.48
C ASP A 12 31.94 -29.11 -9.00
N LEU A 13 30.92 -29.56 -9.73
CA LEU A 13 30.93 -29.56 -11.19
C LEU A 13 30.95 -28.14 -11.76
N LEU A 14 30.20 -27.21 -11.16
CA LEU A 14 30.18 -25.81 -11.56
C LEU A 14 31.53 -25.12 -11.30
N ASN A 15 32.18 -25.41 -10.17
CA ASN A 15 33.52 -24.88 -9.87
C ASN A 15 34.56 -25.36 -10.88
N ARG A 16 34.55 -26.65 -11.25
CA ARG A 16 35.42 -27.20 -12.28
C ARG A 16 35.17 -26.63 -13.68
N ALA A 17 33.92 -26.34 -14.02
CA ALA A 17 33.57 -25.70 -15.27
C ALA A 17 34.08 -24.24 -15.35
N ARG A 18 34.03 -23.50 -14.22
CA ARG A 18 34.53 -22.11 -14.11
C ARG A 18 36.06 -22.04 -14.36
N GLU A 19 36.81 -23.04 -13.93
CA GLU A 19 38.29 -23.09 -14.11
C GLU A 19 38.70 -23.35 -15.55
N ARG A 20 37.83 -23.95 -16.37
CA ARG A 20 38.18 -24.42 -17.72
C ARG A 20 37.91 -23.42 -18.82
N GLU A 21 36.87 -22.56 -18.68
CA GLU A 21 36.47 -21.60 -19.72
C GLU A 21 35.98 -20.29 -19.08
N PRO A 22 36.68 -19.16 -19.27
CA PRO A 22 36.24 -17.84 -18.78
C PRO A 22 34.86 -17.39 -19.32
N ASP A 23 34.54 -17.77 -20.57
CA ASP A 23 33.24 -17.45 -21.19
C ASP A 23 32.08 -18.24 -20.59
N ALA A 24 32.34 -19.35 -19.91
CA ALA A 24 31.33 -20.09 -19.17
C ALA A 24 31.00 -19.48 -17.79
N GLN A 25 31.76 -18.47 -17.33
CA GLN A 25 31.62 -17.90 -15.99
C GLN A 25 30.21 -17.36 -15.72
N LEU A 26 29.61 -16.71 -16.69
CA LEU A 26 28.24 -16.18 -16.57
C LEU A 26 27.20 -17.32 -16.46
N LEU A 27 27.29 -18.32 -17.34
CA LEU A 27 26.36 -19.44 -17.36
C LEU A 27 26.46 -20.28 -16.07
N VAL A 28 27.69 -20.56 -15.63
CA VAL A 28 27.98 -21.26 -14.38
C VAL A 28 27.42 -20.46 -13.19
N GLY A 29 27.65 -19.13 -13.14
CA GLY A 29 27.17 -18.28 -12.07
C GLY A 29 25.64 -18.19 -12.03
N LEU A 30 24.97 -18.07 -13.18
CA LEU A 30 23.51 -18.10 -13.27
C LEU A 30 22.91 -19.42 -12.76
N THR A 31 23.51 -20.55 -13.16
CA THR A 31 23.06 -21.87 -12.71
C THR A 31 23.26 -22.03 -11.21
N ARG A 32 24.40 -21.56 -10.68
CA ARG A 32 24.68 -21.56 -9.24
C ARG A 32 23.69 -20.68 -8.47
N ALA A 33 23.44 -19.48 -8.93
CA ALA A 33 22.48 -18.58 -8.29
C ALA A 33 21.07 -19.20 -8.25
N GLN A 34 20.64 -19.84 -9.34
CA GLN A 34 19.35 -20.52 -9.38
C GLN A 34 19.29 -21.71 -8.39
N LEU A 35 20.34 -22.50 -8.30
CA LEU A 35 20.41 -23.60 -7.34
C LEU A 35 20.37 -23.11 -5.89
N LEU A 36 21.11 -22.02 -5.58
CA LEU A 36 21.11 -21.40 -4.26
C LEU A 36 19.74 -20.85 -3.88
N ILE A 37 19.04 -20.21 -4.82
CA ILE A 37 17.65 -19.74 -4.61
C ILE A 37 16.72 -20.93 -4.32
N ASN A 38 16.83 -22.01 -5.09
CA ASN A 38 15.99 -23.21 -4.91
C ASN A 38 16.27 -23.91 -3.57
N ARG A 39 17.52 -23.85 -3.11
CA ARG A 39 17.96 -24.40 -1.80
C ARG A 39 17.55 -23.50 -0.63
N GLY A 40 17.18 -22.24 -0.89
CA GLY A 40 16.89 -21.25 0.15
C GLY A 40 18.12 -20.57 0.74
N ASP A 41 19.30 -20.77 0.14
CA ASP A 41 20.54 -20.09 0.54
C ASP A 41 20.61 -18.69 -0.11
N TYR A 42 19.72 -17.83 0.34
CA TYR A 42 19.57 -16.48 -0.20
C TYR A 42 20.79 -15.58 -0.03
N PRO A 43 21.55 -15.62 1.08
CA PRO A 43 22.76 -14.81 1.23
C PRO A 43 23.82 -15.13 0.16
N GLN A 44 24.09 -16.40 -0.09
CA GLN A 44 25.03 -16.80 -1.14
C GLN A 44 24.50 -16.53 -2.55
N ALA A 45 23.18 -16.72 -2.78
CA ALA A 45 22.54 -16.37 -4.03
C ALA A 45 22.69 -14.86 -4.33
N ARG A 46 22.49 -14.00 -3.32
CA ARG A 46 22.67 -12.56 -3.43
C ARG A 46 24.10 -12.20 -3.85
N ASN A 47 25.08 -12.67 -3.12
CA ASN A 47 26.51 -12.41 -3.44
C ASN A 47 26.86 -12.84 -4.86
N THR A 48 26.43 -14.04 -5.26
CA THR A 48 26.67 -14.54 -6.63
C THR A 48 26.01 -13.65 -7.68
N LEU A 49 24.77 -13.20 -7.45
CA LEU A 49 24.05 -12.33 -8.40
C LEU A 49 24.63 -10.92 -8.44
N GLU A 50 25.06 -10.36 -7.32
CA GLU A 50 25.73 -9.05 -7.25
C GLU A 50 27.09 -9.08 -7.99
N GLU A 51 27.87 -10.15 -7.87
CA GLU A 51 29.09 -10.36 -8.67
C GLU A 51 28.77 -10.40 -10.17
N LEU A 52 27.77 -11.18 -10.58
CA LEU A 52 27.35 -11.27 -11.98
C LEU A 52 26.81 -9.94 -12.51
N HIS A 53 26.05 -9.23 -11.70
CA HIS A 53 25.55 -7.90 -12.03
C HIS A 53 26.69 -6.87 -12.19
N GLY A 54 27.72 -6.95 -11.35
CA GLY A 54 28.93 -6.13 -11.49
C GLY A 54 29.69 -6.40 -12.80
N LEU A 55 29.71 -7.64 -13.26
CA LEU A 55 30.33 -8.02 -14.54
C LEU A 55 29.47 -7.64 -15.75
N GLN A 56 28.18 -7.85 -15.68
CA GLN A 56 27.20 -7.62 -16.75
C GLN A 56 25.91 -6.98 -16.24
N PRO A 57 25.89 -5.66 -15.97
CA PRO A 57 24.76 -4.98 -15.36
C PRO A 57 23.46 -5.05 -16.17
N GLN A 58 23.58 -5.21 -17.50
CA GLN A 58 22.41 -5.23 -18.41
C GLN A 58 21.92 -6.64 -18.73
N HIS A 59 22.48 -7.67 -18.11
CA HIS A 59 22.10 -9.04 -18.43
C HIS A 59 20.72 -9.40 -17.87
N ARG A 60 19.76 -9.57 -18.76
CA ARG A 60 18.32 -9.75 -18.41
C ARG A 60 18.06 -10.90 -17.43
N THR A 61 18.78 -12.03 -17.57
CA THR A 61 18.58 -13.18 -16.69
C THR A 61 19.10 -12.90 -15.27
N VAL A 62 20.22 -12.18 -15.14
CA VAL A 62 20.74 -11.74 -13.84
C VAL A 62 19.72 -10.85 -13.15
N LEU A 63 19.25 -9.81 -13.85
CA LEU A 63 18.23 -8.87 -13.33
C LEU A 63 16.93 -9.58 -12.93
N ARG A 64 16.51 -10.59 -13.71
CA ARG A 64 15.31 -11.38 -13.38
C ARG A 64 15.51 -12.22 -12.11
N LEU A 65 16.67 -12.87 -11.95
CA LEU A 65 16.97 -13.64 -10.74
C LEU A 65 17.10 -12.73 -9.50
N MET A 66 17.73 -11.56 -9.64
CA MET A 66 17.78 -10.56 -8.56
C MET A 66 16.38 -10.10 -8.16
N GLN A 67 15.52 -9.81 -9.13
CA GLN A 67 14.13 -9.44 -8.88
C GLN A 67 13.39 -10.54 -8.13
N GLN A 68 13.52 -11.81 -8.55
CA GLN A 68 12.89 -12.95 -7.87
C GLN A 68 13.42 -13.09 -6.43
N LEU A 69 14.73 -12.99 -6.24
CA LEU A 69 15.37 -13.07 -4.94
C LEU A 69 14.84 -11.99 -3.99
N TYR A 70 14.84 -10.72 -4.41
CA TYR A 70 14.40 -9.61 -3.58
C TYR A 70 12.91 -9.69 -3.24
N VAL A 71 12.06 -10.13 -4.18
CA VAL A 71 10.64 -10.39 -3.91
C VAL A 71 10.46 -11.50 -2.88
N THR A 72 11.22 -12.59 -3.01
CA THR A 72 11.16 -13.75 -2.08
C THR A 72 11.62 -13.38 -0.68
N GLN A 73 12.65 -12.54 -0.57
CA GLN A 73 13.17 -12.06 0.71
C GLN A 73 12.38 -10.87 1.30
N HIS A 74 11.38 -10.34 0.57
CA HIS A 74 10.71 -9.08 0.90
C HIS A 74 11.69 -7.90 1.06
N ASP A 75 12.84 -7.94 0.37
CA ASP A 75 13.79 -6.82 0.35
C ASP A 75 13.31 -5.74 -0.64
N TRP A 76 12.28 -5.01 -0.21
CA TRP A 76 11.65 -3.98 -1.02
C TRP A 76 12.59 -2.82 -1.32
N GLN A 77 13.54 -2.56 -0.42
CA GLN A 77 14.52 -1.50 -0.62
C GLN A 77 15.47 -1.82 -1.78
N ALA A 78 16.06 -3.01 -1.79
CA ALA A 78 16.92 -3.46 -2.87
C ALA A 78 16.15 -3.55 -4.21
N LEU A 79 14.89 -4.03 -4.13
CA LEU A 79 14.02 -4.09 -5.31
C LEU A 79 13.75 -2.70 -5.90
N CYS A 80 13.44 -1.69 -5.07
CA CYS A 80 13.21 -0.32 -5.54
C CYS A 80 14.43 0.26 -6.26
N VAL A 81 15.64 -0.08 -5.84
CA VAL A 81 16.89 0.32 -6.52
C VAL A 81 17.03 -0.37 -7.88
N LEU A 82 16.58 -1.63 -7.98
CA LEU A 82 16.69 -2.43 -9.21
C LEU A 82 15.65 -2.06 -10.28
N LEU A 83 14.49 -1.50 -9.89
CA LEU A 83 13.37 -1.21 -10.81
C LEU A 83 13.74 -0.41 -12.06
N PRO A 84 14.57 0.64 -12.00
CA PRO A 84 14.99 1.39 -13.19
C PRO A 84 15.72 0.53 -14.23
N GLU A 85 16.56 -0.42 -13.78
CA GLU A 85 17.30 -1.33 -14.65
C GLU A 85 16.36 -2.36 -15.28
N LEU A 86 15.42 -2.93 -14.49
CA LEU A 86 14.36 -3.82 -15.00
C LEU A 86 13.55 -3.15 -16.10
N ARG A 87 13.25 -1.87 -15.95
CA ARG A 87 12.52 -1.06 -16.93
C ARG A 87 13.36 -0.83 -18.20
N LYS A 88 14.59 -0.39 -18.01
CA LYS A 88 15.51 -0.07 -19.13
C LYS A 88 15.75 -1.30 -20.00
N GLU A 89 16.02 -2.45 -19.39
CA GLU A 89 16.36 -3.68 -20.08
C GLU A 89 15.11 -4.50 -20.49
N ARG A 90 13.90 -3.99 -20.22
CA ARG A 90 12.61 -4.64 -20.54
C ARG A 90 12.56 -6.10 -20.07
N VAL A 91 12.97 -6.33 -18.82
CA VAL A 91 13.02 -7.68 -18.22
C VAL A 91 11.63 -8.24 -18.00
N LEU A 92 10.66 -7.38 -17.69
CA LEU A 92 9.25 -7.70 -17.46
C LEU A 92 8.38 -6.97 -18.50
N LYS A 93 7.15 -7.45 -18.69
CA LYS A 93 6.13 -6.71 -19.46
C LYS A 93 5.74 -5.43 -18.70
N ASP A 94 5.32 -4.42 -19.44
CA ASP A 94 4.99 -3.11 -18.86
C ASP A 94 3.90 -3.16 -17.78
N SER A 95 2.91 -4.06 -17.90
CA SER A 95 1.89 -4.27 -16.87
C SER A 95 2.47 -4.90 -15.60
N GLU A 96 3.27 -5.97 -15.76
CA GLU A 96 3.91 -6.68 -14.66
C GLU A 96 4.89 -5.76 -13.91
N LEU A 97 5.63 -4.94 -14.66
CA LEU A 97 6.56 -3.98 -14.08
C LEU A 97 5.83 -2.90 -13.26
N ARG A 98 4.74 -2.33 -13.79
CA ARG A 98 3.94 -1.33 -13.06
C ARG A 98 3.36 -1.90 -11.76
N ASP A 99 2.84 -3.13 -11.81
CA ASP A 99 2.31 -3.78 -10.61
C ASP A 99 3.41 -4.08 -9.59
N LEU A 100 4.59 -4.49 -10.06
CA LEU A 100 5.76 -4.72 -9.21
C LEU A 100 6.26 -3.40 -8.59
N GLU A 101 6.37 -2.33 -9.37
CA GLU A 101 6.76 -0.99 -8.89
C GLU A 101 5.82 -0.52 -7.79
N ARG A 102 4.51 -0.60 -8.03
CA ARG A 102 3.50 -0.21 -7.04
C ARG A 102 3.65 -1.01 -5.74
N ARG A 103 3.73 -2.33 -5.84
CA ARG A 103 3.92 -3.20 -4.67
C ARG A 103 5.20 -2.89 -3.92
N ALA A 104 6.31 -2.76 -4.62
CA ALA A 104 7.63 -2.51 -4.02
C ALA A 104 7.65 -1.17 -3.28
N TRP A 105 7.15 -0.09 -3.90
CA TRP A 105 7.11 1.22 -3.26
C TRP A 105 6.16 1.28 -2.08
N VAL A 106 4.96 0.72 -2.19
CA VAL A 106 4.00 0.65 -1.06
C VAL A 106 4.60 -0.10 0.11
N ALA A 107 5.17 -1.29 -0.13
CA ALA A 107 5.79 -2.09 0.93
C ALA A 107 7.03 -1.39 1.54
N SER A 108 7.86 -0.75 0.72
CA SER A 108 9.02 0.00 1.19
C SER A 108 8.64 1.23 2.03
N LEU A 109 7.52 1.90 1.72
CA LEU A 109 6.97 2.98 2.54
C LEU A 109 6.40 2.45 3.86
N GLN A 110 5.75 1.28 3.83
CA GLN A 110 5.26 0.63 5.04
C GLN A 110 6.41 0.28 5.99
N GLU A 111 7.48 -0.34 5.50
CA GLU A 111 8.68 -0.63 6.31
C GLU A 111 9.32 0.64 6.90
N ALA A 112 9.34 1.73 6.12
CA ALA A 112 9.87 2.99 6.60
C ALA A 112 8.99 3.59 7.70
N GLY A 113 7.66 3.49 7.59
CA GLY A 113 6.72 3.89 8.63
C GLY A 113 6.85 3.05 9.91
N GLU A 114 7.01 1.72 9.77
CA GLU A 114 7.22 0.81 10.90
C GLU A 114 8.53 1.11 11.65
N ARG A 115 9.60 1.44 10.93
CA ARG A 115 10.85 1.91 11.55
C ARG A 115 10.64 3.20 12.33
N GLY A 116 9.91 4.17 11.75
CA GLY A 116 9.58 5.43 12.39
C GLY A 116 8.87 5.28 13.74
N LEU A 117 8.00 4.28 13.91
CA LEU A 117 7.32 4.02 15.17
C LEU A 117 8.26 3.78 16.37
N ASN A 118 9.50 3.37 16.09
CA ASN A 118 10.51 3.07 17.11
C ASN A 118 11.51 4.22 17.33
N GLU A 119 11.44 5.32 16.56
CA GLU A 119 12.46 6.38 16.55
C GLU A 119 12.08 7.66 17.33
N GLY A 120 10.95 7.67 18.03
CA GLY A 120 10.55 8.80 18.88
C GLY A 120 10.46 10.13 18.11
N GLU A 121 11.26 11.13 18.48
CA GLU A 121 11.22 12.47 17.87
C GLU A 121 11.58 12.49 16.37
N THR A 122 12.31 11.49 15.89
CA THR A 122 12.70 11.36 14.47
C THR A 122 11.80 10.45 13.65
N ALA A 123 10.64 10.07 14.20
CA ALA A 123 9.71 9.10 13.63
C ALA A 123 9.36 9.31 12.15
N LEU A 124 9.30 10.55 11.68
CA LEU A 124 8.97 10.87 10.29
C LEU A 124 10.16 10.77 9.33
N GLN A 125 11.40 10.80 9.82
CA GLN A 125 12.57 10.86 8.96
C GLN A 125 12.71 9.65 8.01
N PRO A 126 12.61 8.38 8.45
CA PRO A 126 12.73 7.24 7.55
C PRO A 126 11.67 7.27 6.44
N LEU A 127 10.44 7.61 6.80
CA LEU A 127 9.32 7.68 5.88
C LEU A 127 9.48 8.81 4.87
N THR A 128 9.87 10.01 5.31
CA THR A 128 10.09 11.17 4.44
C THR A 128 11.25 10.94 3.48
N GLN A 129 12.35 10.38 3.94
CA GLN A 129 13.48 10.01 3.09
C GLN A 129 13.07 8.98 2.04
N ARG A 130 12.28 7.98 2.43
CA ARG A 130 11.77 6.98 1.49
C ARG A 130 10.86 7.61 0.44
N TRP A 131 9.96 8.49 0.82
CA TRP A 131 9.09 9.23 -0.09
C TRP A 131 9.87 10.09 -1.09
N GLN A 132 10.94 10.74 -0.65
CA GLN A 132 11.83 11.52 -1.53
C GLN A 132 12.50 10.66 -2.60
N ASN A 133 12.72 9.38 -2.35
CA ASN A 133 13.29 8.44 -3.31
C ASN A 133 12.27 7.88 -4.31
N VAL A 134 10.96 8.05 -4.06
CA VAL A 134 9.91 7.65 -5.03
C VAL A 134 10.08 8.51 -6.30
N PRO A 135 10.19 7.90 -7.50
CA PRO A 135 10.26 8.63 -8.75
C PRO A 135 9.06 9.59 -8.92
N SER A 136 9.31 10.78 -9.46
CA SER A 136 8.26 11.82 -9.60
C SER A 136 7.03 11.31 -10.38
N ALA A 137 7.24 10.49 -11.41
CA ALA A 137 6.17 9.89 -12.18
C ALA A 137 5.27 8.93 -11.36
N LEU A 138 5.80 8.34 -10.30
CA LEU A 138 5.06 7.41 -9.42
C LEU A 138 4.44 8.11 -8.21
N ARG A 139 4.85 9.34 -7.87
CA ARG A 139 4.25 10.11 -6.77
C ARG A 139 2.81 10.55 -7.05
N ALA A 140 2.33 10.38 -8.27
CA ALA A 140 0.92 10.58 -8.63
C ALA A 140 0.11 9.28 -8.66
N ASP A 141 0.73 8.10 -8.47
CA ASP A 141 0.02 6.82 -8.41
C ASP A 141 -0.82 6.75 -7.12
N PRO A 142 -2.16 6.57 -7.21
CA PRO A 142 -3.03 6.62 -6.05
C PRO A 142 -2.67 5.59 -4.97
N ALA A 143 -2.23 4.39 -5.34
CA ALA A 143 -1.89 3.36 -4.37
C ALA A 143 -0.61 3.71 -3.58
N ILE A 144 0.37 4.33 -4.24
CA ILE A 144 1.62 4.76 -3.59
C ILE A 144 1.34 5.97 -2.68
N VAL A 145 0.52 6.93 -3.15
CA VAL A 145 0.07 8.07 -2.32
C VAL A 145 -0.71 7.58 -1.11
N ALA A 146 -1.66 6.65 -1.29
CA ALA A 146 -2.42 6.05 -0.19
C ALA A 146 -1.51 5.35 0.83
N GLY A 147 -0.54 4.58 0.34
CA GLY A 147 0.46 3.92 1.20
C GLY A 147 1.25 4.91 2.04
N TYR A 148 1.73 6.01 1.43
CA TYR A 148 2.44 7.06 2.14
C TYR A 148 1.56 7.78 3.17
N ALA A 149 0.36 8.22 2.77
CA ALA A 149 -0.58 8.91 3.65
C ALA A 149 -1.01 8.03 4.84
N ALA A 150 -1.23 6.73 4.63
CA ALA A 150 -1.54 5.79 5.69
C ALA A 150 -0.41 5.69 6.74
N GLN A 151 0.86 5.72 6.31
CA GLN A 151 1.98 5.71 7.25
C GLN A 151 2.12 7.05 7.99
N LEU A 152 1.89 8.18 7.32
CA LEU A 152 1.85 9.49 7.98
C LEU A 152 0.78 9.51 9.09
N LEU A 153 -0.43 8.98 8.81
CA LEU A 153 -1.48 8.84 9.82
C LEU A 153 -1.05 7.98 11.01
N ARG A 154 -0.42 6.83 10.76
CA ARG A 154 0.08 5.95 11.83
C ARG A 154 1.13 6.63 12.73
N LEU A 155 1.89 7.56 12.16
CA LEU A 155 2.91 8.35 12.87
C LEU A 155 2.35 9.64 13.46
N GLY A 156 1.04 9.90 13.34
CA GLY A 156 0.38 11.10 13.89
C GLY A 156 0.60 12.37 13.07
N ALA A 157 1.15 12.28 11.86
CA ALA A 157 1.41 13.39 10.96
C ALA A 157 0.19 13.66 10.04
N GLU A 158 -0.93 14.08 10.67
CA GLU A 158 -2.21 14.24 9.95
C GLU A 158 -2.19 15.44 9.00
N GLU A 159 -1.50 16.52 9.34
CA GLU A 159 -1.40 17.72 8.51
C GLU A 159 -0.65 17.43 7.21
N GLU A 160 0.45 16.70 7.28
CA GLU A 160 1.25 16.27 6.14
C GLU A 160 0.48 15.27 5.27
N ALA A 161 -0.27 14.37 5.90
CA ALA A 161 -1.13 13.43 5.18
C ALA A 161 -2.23 14.16 4.41
N GLU A 162 -2.87 15.18 5.01
CA GLU A 162 -3.88 16.02 4.34
C GLU A 162 -3.27 16.71 3.11
N GLU A 163 -2.11 17.32 3.26
CA GLU A 163 -1.46 18.06 2.18
C GLU A 163 -1.14 17.17 0.98
N VAL A 164 -0.59 15.99 1.23
CA VAL A 164 -0.26 15.01 0.18
C VAL A 164 -1.52 14.50 -0.52
N LEU A 165 -2.55 14.13 0.23
CA LEU A 165 -3.82 13.65 -0.32
C LEU A 165 -4.52 14.74 -1.14
N ARG A 166 -4.59 15.96 -0.63
CA ARG A 166 -5.17 17.12 -1.33
C ARG A 166 -4.44 17.43 -2.62
N HIS A 167 -3.09 17.33 -2.61
CA HIS A 167 -2.30 17.55 -3.82
C HIS A 167 -2.58 16.47 -4.88
N ALA A 168 -2.64 15.20 -4.49
CA ALA A 168 -2.93 14.11 -5.40
C ALA A 168 -4.36 14.19 -5.97
N LEU A 169 -5.36 14.48 -5.13
CA LEU A 169 -6.75 14.61 -5.53
C LEU A 169 -7.02 15.83 -6.45
N LYS A 170 -6.17 16.85 -6.44
CA LYS A 170 -6.21 17.94 -7.42
C LYS A 170 -5.73 17.51 -8.81
N GLN A 171 -4.89 16.48 -8.89
CA GLN A 171 -4.38 15.97 -10.17
C GLN A 171 -5.35 14.94 -10.78
N GLY A 172 -6.07 14.20 -9.95
CA GLY A 172 -7.05 13.21 -10.38
C GLY A 172 -7.86 12.68 -9.21
N PHE A 173 -9.16 12.53 -9.42
CA PHE A 173 -10.05 11.95 -8.42
C PHE A 173 -9.79 10.46 -8.27
N ASP A 174 -9.64 10.00 -7.04
CA ASP A 174 -9.53 8.58 -6.69
C ASP A 174 -10.31 8.29 -5.41
N ALA A 175 -11.18 7.28 -5.46
CA ALA A 175 -12.08 6.94 -4.37
C ALA A 175 -11.34 6.55 -3.07
N THR A 176 -10.20 5.85 -3.18
CA THR A 176 -9.40 5.44 -2.03
C THR A 176 -8.77 6.66 -1.35
N LEU A 177 -8.21 7.57 -2.14
CA LEU A 177 -7.61 8.80 -1.63
C LEU A 177 -8.66 9.72 -0.97
N VAL A 178 -9.85 9.80 -1.54
CA VAL A 178 -10.97 10.57 -0.97
C VAL A 178 -11.37 10.01 0.39
N GLN A 179 -11.49 8.69 0.54
CA GLN A 179 -11.81 8.07 1.81
C GLN A 179 -10.74 8.34 2.89
N LEU A 180 -9.46 8.25 2.52
CA LEU A 180 -8.37 8.62 3.42
C LEU A 180 -8.39 10.10 3.79
N TYR A 181 -8.73 10.99 2.82
CA TYR A 181 -8.84 12.42 3.06
C TYR A 181 -9.91 12.77 4.12
N GLY A 182 -10.98 11.99 4.19
CA GLY A 182 -11.99 12.11 5.24
C GLY A 182 -11.58 11.56 6.62
N GLN A 183 -10.44 10.91 6.72
CA GLN A 183 -9.91 10.35 7.97
C GLN A 183 -8.81 11.22 8.60
N VAL A 184 -8.23 12.13 7.82
CA VAL A 184 -7.17 13.02 8.26
C VAL A 184 -7.74 14.34 8.78
N ARG A 185 -7.03 14.98 9.69
CA ARG A 185 -7.35 16.33 10.15
C ARG A 185 -6.26 17.29 9.70
N GLY A 186 -6.56 18.10 8.69
CA GLY A 186 -5.67 19.15 8.22
C GLY A 186 -5.57 20.33 9.19
N ARG A 187 -4.60 21.20 8.98
CA ARG A 187 -4.36 22.41 9.79
C ARG A 187 -5.58 23.34 9.80
N ASP A 188 -6.31 23.45 8.69
CA ASP A 188 -7.50 24.27 8.51
C ASP A 188 -8.67 23.41 8.03
N PRO A 189 -9.50 22.89 8.96
CA PRO A 189 -10.64 22.04 8.61
C PRO A 189 -11.66 22.72 7.67
N GLY A 190 -11.78 24.05 7.73
CA GLY A 190 -12.69 24.79 6.83
C GLY A 190 -12.20 24.77 5.38
N LYS A 191 -10.91 24.98 5.16
CA LYS A 191 -10.31 24.87 3.82
C LYS A 191 -10.31 23.43 3.32
N GLN A 192 -10.12 22.46 4.23
CA GLN A 192 -10.19 21.04 3.90
C GLN A 192 -11.60 20.68 3.40
N LEU A 193 -12.65 21.12 4.08
CA LEU A 193 -14.04 20.94 3.65
C LEU A 193 -14.31 21.63 2.30
N GLN A 194 -13.87 22.85 2.12
CA GLN A 194 -14.04 23.60 0.86
C GLN A 194 -13.37 22.88 -0.33
N ALA A 195 -12.19 22.29 -0.12
CA ALA A 195 -11.53 21.51 -1.15
C ALA A 195 -12.36 20.27 -1.54
N ALA A 196 -12.90 19.54 -0.57
CA ALA A 196 -13.74 18.37 -0.81
C ALA A 196 -15.08 18.74 -1.48
N GLU A 197 -15.71 19.86 -1.10
CA GLU A 197 -16.91 20.38 -1.78
C GLU A 197 -16.64 20.75 -3.26
N GLY A 198 -15.41 21.13 -3.58
CA GLY A 198 -14.98 21.34 -4.96
C GLY A 198 -15.10 20.10 -5.83
N TRP A 199 -14.75 18.93 -5.30
CA TRP A 199 -14.83 17.65 -6.03
C TRP A 199 -16.28 17.16 -6.23
N LEU A 200 -17.20 17.59 -5.37
CA LEU A 200 -18.62 17.22 -5.48
C LEU A 200 -19.27 17.65 -6.80
N LYS A 201 -18.74 18.70 -7.44
CA LYS A 201 -19.24 19.19 -8.75
C LYS A 201 -19.12 18.16 -9.84
N GLU A 202 -18.02 17.39 -9.84
CA GLU A 202 -17.71 16.38 -10.85
C GLU A 202 -18.18 14.99 -10.40
N HIS A 203 -18.27 14.75 -9.08
CA HIS A 203 -18.61 13.45 -8.49
C HIS A 203 -19.78 13.56 -7.48
N PRO A 204 -20.96 14.07 -7.89
CA PRO A 204 -22.05 14.39 -6.96
C PRO A 204 -22.66 13.16 -6.27
N ASN A 205 -22.52 11.99 -6.86
CA ASN A 205 -23.13 10.74 -6.39
C ASN A 205 -22.11 9.72 -5.85
N ASP A 206 -20.86 10.14 -5.66
CA ASP A 206 -19.84 9.23 -5.11
C ASP A 206 -20.05 9.03 -3.60
N PRO A 207 -20.37 7.81 -3.13
CA PRO A 207 -20.69 7.56 -1.73
C PRO A 207 -19.51 7.78 -0.79
N GLY A 208 -18.27 7.53 -1.27
CA GLY A 208 -17.05 7.76 -0.50
C GLY A 208 -16.78 9.26 -0.29
N LEU A 209 -17.00 10.07 -1.32
CA LEU A 209 -16.90 11.53 -1.21
C LEU A 209 -17.96 12.10 -0.27
N LEU A 210 -19.20 11.63 -0.37
CA LEU A 210 -20.28 12.05 0.51
C LEU A 210 -20.01 11.67 1.97
N LEU A 211 -19.47 10.48 2.24
CA LEU A 211 -19.00 10.10 3.58
C LEU A 211 -17.88 11.03 4.07
N THR A 212 -16.92 11.33 3.21
CA THR A 212 -15.81 12.25 3.51
C THR A 212 -16.34 13.64 3.85
N LEU A 213 -17.24 14.19 3.06
CA LEU A 213 -17.89 15.47 3.32
C LEU A 213 -18.68 15.45 4.64
N GLY A 214 -19.39 14.37 4.93
CA GLY A 214 -20.06 14.16 6.21
C GLY A 214 -19.09 14.27 7.39
N ARG A 215 -17.95 13.54 7.34
CA ARG A 215 -16.88 13.59 8.35
C ARG A 215 -16.30 15.00 8.53
N LEU A 216 -15.96 15.65 7.41
CA LEU A 216 -15.43 17.02 7.44
C LEU A 216 -16.42 18.03 7.99
N CYS A 217 -17.72 17.87 7.70
CA CYS A 217 -18.77 18.67 8.32
C CYS A 217 -18.87 18.42 9.83
N LEU A 218 -18.73 17.18 10.31
CA LEU A 218 -18.69 16.88 11.75
C LEU A 218 -17.53 17.60 12.44
N ILE A 219 -16.34 17.56 11.85
CA ILE A 219 -15.14 18.26 12.36
C ILE A 219 -15.40 19.78 12.44
N ASN A 220 -16.08 20.36 11.46
CA ASN A 220 -16.45 21.77 11.40
C ASN A 220 -17.72 22.13 12.20
N LYS A 221 -18.30 21.17 12.94
CA LYS A 221 -19.54 21.35 13.74
C LYS A 221 -20.74 21.74 12.92
N LEU A 222 -20.80 21.40 11.64
CA LEU A 222 -21.90 21.68 10.71
C LEU A 222 -22.87 20.47 10.70
N TRP A 223 -23.55 20.25 11.82
CA TRP A 223 -24.32 19.02 12.10
C TRP A 223 -25.41 18.75 11.05
N GLY A 224 -26.14 19.79 10.59
CA GLY A 224 -27.17 19.65 9.57
C GLY A 224 -26.61 19.17 8.23
N LYS A 225 -25.56 19.84 7.73
CA LYS A 225 -24.88 19.43 6.50
C LYS A 225 -24.26 18.04 6.63
N ALA A 226 -23.67 17.72 7.80
CA ALA A 226 -23.11 16.40 8.06
C ALA A 226 -24.15 15.30 7.90
N ARG A 227 -25.34 15.52 8.46
CA ARG A 227 -26.49 14.61 8.33
C ARG A 227 -26.88 14.42 6.86
N GLU A 228 -27.07 15.51 6.14
CA GLU A 228 -27.47 15.48 4.72
C GLU A 228 -26.46 14.67 3.87
N TYR A 229 -25.18 14.91 4.02
CA TYR A 229 -24.14 14.18 3.29
C TYR A 229 -24.08 12.71 3.68
N LEU A 230 -24.19 12.36 4.96
CA LEU A 230 -24.17 10.97 5.42
C LEU A 230 -25.43 10.21 4.98
N GLU A 231 -26.62 10.83 5.03
CA GLU A 231 -27.85 10.24 4.51
C GLU A 231 -27.77 10.04 2.99
N ALA A 232 -27.23 11.00 2.25
CA ALA A 232 -27.00 10.89 0.82
C ALA A 232 -26.01 9.74 0.50
N SER A 233 -24.91 9.63 1.25
CA SER A 233 -23.94 8.53 1.10
C SER A 233 -24.63 7.17 1.24
N LEU A 234 -25.46 6.99 2.28
CA LEU A 234 -26.21 5.74 2.50
C LEU A 234 -27.23 5.44 1.40
N SER A 235 -27.79 6.47 0.77
CA SER A 235 -28.77 6.28 -0.32
C SER A 235 -28.12 5.72 -1.59
N PHE A 236 -26.83 6.04 -1.84
CA PHE A 236 -26.09 5.51 -2.97
C PHE A 236 -25.40 4.16 -2.66
N GLN A 237 -24.81 4.05 -1.47
CA GLN A 237 -24.18 2.83 -1.03
C GLN A 237 -24.24 2.66 0.48
N ARG A 238 -24.81 1.56 0.94
CA ARG A 238 -24.79 1.20 2.35
C ARG A 238 -23.42 0.70 2.74
N SER A 239 -22.77 1.38 3.68
CA SER A 239 -21.51 1.00 4.27
C SER A 239 -21.56 1.02 5.78
N ALA A 240 -20.81 0.11 6.42
CA ALA A 240 -20.73 0.08 7.87
C ALA A 240 -20.15 1.37 8.46
N GLU A 241 -19.21 1.99 7.74
CA GLU A 241 -18.60 3.25 8.15
C GLU A 241 -19.61 4.39 8.16
N THR A 242 -20.40 4.54 7.08
CA THR A 242 -21.41 5.60 7.00
C THR A 242 -22.51 5.39 8.04
N CYS A 243 -22.94 4.14 8.26
CA CYS A 243 -23.88 3.79 9.34
C CYS A 243 -23.34 4.21 10.71
N ALA A 244 -22.06 3.96 10.97
CA ALA A 244 -21.44 4.31 12.24
C ALA A 244 -21.33 5.84 12.44
N GLU A 245 -20.94 6.60 11.40
CA GLU A 245 -20.83 8.06 11.49
C GLU A 245 -22.22 8.71 11.69
N LEU A 246 -23.20 8.32 10.89
CA LEU A 246 -24.55 8.85 11.03
C LEU A 246 -25.20 8.40 12.36
N GLY A 247 -24.99 7.15 12.76
CA GLY A 247 -25.49 6.65 14.06
C GLY A 247 -24.94 7.47 15.22
N ARG A 248 -23.62 7.76 15.24
CA ARG A 248 -23.02 8.62 16.27
C ARG A 248 -23.61 10.05 16.26
N LEU A 249 -23.80 10.63 15.09
CA LEU A 249 -24.42 11.96 14.97
C LEU A 249 -25.84 11.97 15.50
N LEU A 250 -26.68 11.01 15.11
CA LEU A 250 -28.07 10.91 15.56
C LEU A 250 -28.19 10.66 17.07
N ALA A 251 -27.28 9.86 17.65
CA ALA A 251 -27.23 9.68 19.11
C ALA A 251 -26.97 11.02 19.84
N GLN A 252 -26.05 11.84 19.32
CA GLN A 252 -25.77 13.17 19.89
C GLN A 252 -26.92 14.16 19.72
N LEU A 253 -27.72 13.99 18.66
CA LEU A 253 -28.93 14.78 18.42
C LEU A 253 -30.16 14.30 19.21
N GLY A 254 -30.03 13.18 19.96
CA GLY A 254 -31.12 12.59 20.76
C GLY A 254 -32.04 11.63 19.98
N GLU A 255 -31.74 11.33 18.71
CA GLU A 255 -32.51 10.38 17.88
C GLU A 255 -32.02 8.93 18.14
N VAL A 256 -32.20 8.44 19.37
CA VAL A 256 -31.59 7.20 19.88
C VAL A 256 -32.06 5.95 19.11
N GLU A 257 -33.36 5.84 18.81
CA GLU A 257 -33.91 4.67 18.11
C GLU A 257 -33.30 4.52 16.71
N ARG A 258 -33.24 5.63 15.97
CA ARG A 258 -32.66 5.62 14.61
C ARG A 258 -31.14 5.39 14.63
N SER A 259 -30.45 5.93 15.62
CA SER A 259 -29.04 5.66 15.87
C SER A 259 -28.80 4.16 16.10
N ASN A 260 -29.59 3.51 16.96
CA ASN A 260 -29.46 2.08 17.24
C ASN A 260 -29.72 1.21 16.00
N GLN A 261 -30.72 1.57 15.18
CA GLN A 261 -30.99 0.89 13.92
C GLN A 261 -29.77 0.95 12.98
N LEU A 262 -29.17 2.12 12.83
CA LEU A 262 -27.96 2.29 11.99
C LEU A 262 -26.78 1.49 12.51
N PHE A 263 -26.54 1.45 13.82
CA PHE A 263 -25.47 0.63 14.37
C PHE A 263 -25.73 -0.87 14.12
N GLN A 264 -26.99 -1.34 14.26
CA GLN A 264 -27.33 -2.72 13.93
C GLN A 264 -27.12 -3.02 12.44
N GLU A 265 -27.56 -2.14 11.54
CA GLU A 265 -27.29 -2.26 10.10
C GLU A 265 -25.78 -2.32 9.81
N GLY A 266 -25.00 -1.41 10.40
CA GLY A 266 -23.54 -1.39 10.25
C GLY A 266 -22.89 -2.69 10.72
N LEU A 267 -23.33 -3.26 11.84
CA LEU A 267 -22.85 -4.54 12.34
C LEU A 267 -23.20 -5.69 11.39
N VAL A 268 -24.40 -5.71 10.82
CA VAL A 268 -24.80 -6.72 9.82
C VAL A 268 -23.91 -6.63 8.56
N LEU A 269 -23.57 -5.43 8.12
CA LEU A 269 -22.66 -5.24 6.97
C LEU A 269 -21.22 -5.72 7.25
N LEU A 270 -20.78 -5.69 8.49
CA LEU A 270 -19.47 -6.21 8.92
C LEU A 270 -19.51 -7.71 9.25
N ASP A 271 -20.70 -8.25 9.52
CA ASP A 271 -20.84 -9.64 9.94
C ASP A 271 -20.65 -10.58 8.75
N ARG A 272 -19.51 -11.24 8.73
CA ARG A 272 -19.16 -12.31 7.78
C ARG A 272 -19.57 -13.69 8.30
N ARG A 273 -20.52 -13.78 9.23
CA ARG A 273 -20.94 -15.06 9.81
C ARG A 273 -21.52 -15.98 8.74
N THR A 274 -21.26 -17.24 8.93
CA THR A 274 -21.88 -18.32 8.14
C THR A 274 -23.40 -18.22 8.23
N PRO A 275 -24.14 -18.25 7.13
CA PRO A 275 -25.60 -18.23 7.16
C PRO A 275 -26.14 -19.39 8.04
N GLY A 276 -26.95 -19.10 9.04
CA GLY A 276 -27.62 -20.11 9.83
C GLY A 276 -27.43 -20.10 11.35
N LEU A 277 -26.68 -19.11 11.89
CA LEU A 277 -26.69 -18.98 13.37
C LEU A 277 -28.03 -18.40 13.83
N PRO A 278 -28.71 -19.04 14.82
CA PRO A 278 -30.00 -18.58 15.30
C PRO A 278 -29.86 -17.19 15.95
N VAL A 279 -30.71 -16.27 15.54
CA VAL A 279 -30.89 -14.99 16.20
C VAL A 279 -31.81 -15.19 17.37
N VAL A 280 -31.41 -14.76 18.56
CA VAL A 280 -32.33 -14.73 19.73
C VAL A 280 -33.40 -13.70 19.39
N VAL A 281 -34.57 -14.17 18.98
CA VAL A 281 -35.77 -13.33 18.91
C VAL A 281 -36.18 -13.10 20.37
N ALA A 282 -36.05 -11.85 20.84
CA ALA A 282 -36.58 -11.47 22.14
C ALA A 282 -38.09 -11.84 22.14
N GLY A 283 -38.41 -12.91 22.86
CA GLY A 283 -39.78 -13.30 23.06
C GLY A 283 -40.54 -12.20 23.80
N ILE A 284 -41.74 -11.98 23.34
CA ILE A 284 -42.78 -11.12 23.86
C ILE A 284 -43.01 -11.39 25.35
#